data_992e3f8087b3ee514374317282e232a2
#
_entry.id   992e3f8087b3ee514374317282e232a2
#
_cell.length_a   1.000
_cell.length_b   1.000
_cell.length_c   1.000
_cell.angle_alpha   90.00
_cell.angle_beta   90.00
_cell.angle_gamma   90.00
#
_symmetry.space_group_name_H-M   'P 1'
#
loop_
_entity.id
_entity.type
_entity.pdbx_description
1 polymer ?
#
loop_
_entity_poly.entity_id
_entity_poly.type
_entity_poly.pdbx_seq_one_letter_code
_entity_poly.pdbx_strand_id
1 'polypeptide(L)'
;SKYKEMNASVRVGVLENATYPDGTPVAMVAFWNEYGTRTSPVRAFFRTTVSEQKKNWVLSVQNLMKMHNDPKQVMGLIGVAMSEQIKDSIKTLSSPKNSDVTLLLKNRFPMGGYKYGDYMKAIGDAQKGISAEGGNNNPLIWSGKMLRSISFEVGEGE
;
A
#
# COMPACT_ATOMS: atom_id res chain seq x y z
N SER A 1 -12.35 24.23 24.71
CA SER A 1 -10.91 24.10 24.49
C SER A 1 -10.62 24.08 22.99
N LYS A 2 -9.41 24.40 22.62
CA LYS A 2 -8.93 24.42 21.23
C LYS A 2 -9.23 23.09 20.48
N TYR A 3 -9.19 21.97 21.18
CA TYR A 3 -9.45 20.64 20.61
C TYR A 3 -10.94 20.36 20.40
N LYS A 4 -11.83 20.95 21.17
CA LYS A 4 -13.30 20.82 20.99
C LYS A 4 -13.79 21.54 19.74
N GLU A 5 -13.05 22.52 19.26
CA GLU A 5 -13.37 23.31 18.07
C GLU A 5 -12.69 22.77 16.83
N MET A 6 -11.93 21.68 16.95
CA MET A 6 -11.25 21.09 15.82
C MET A 6 -12.25 20.46 14.85
N ASN A 7 -12.37 21.07 13.68
CA ASN A 7 -13.30 20.66 12.65
C ASN A 7 -12.52 20.29 11.38
N ALA A 8 -11.70 19.26 11.48
CA ALA A 8 -10.94 18.74 10.36
C ALA A 8 -10.69 17.24 10.53
N SER A 9 -10.58 16.56 9.42
CA SER A 9 -10.27 15.14 9.36
C SER A 9 -9.22 14.87 8.30
N VAL A 10 -8.57 13.73 8.38
CA VAL A 10 -7.67 13.24 7.34
C VAL A 10 -7.97 11.78 7.04
N ARG A 11 -7.98 11.42 5.78
CA ARG A 11 -8.08 10.05 5.30
C ARG A 11 -6.82 9.69 4.54
N VAL A 12 -6.34 8.47 4.71
CA VAL A 12 -5.18 7.95 3.99
C VAL A 12 -5.49 6.58 3.43
N GLY A 13 -4.99 6.33 2.24
CA GLY A 13 -5.19 5.06 1.54
C GLY A 13 -5.16 5.21 0.04
N VAL A 14 -5.83 4.30 -0.66
CA VAL A 14 -6.07 4.38 -2.10
C VAL A 14 -7.38 5.13 -2.31
N LEU A 15 -7.30 6.44 -2.51
CA LEU A 15 -8.47 7.34 -2.54
C LEU A 15 -8.98 7.63 -3.94
N GLU A 16 -8.18 7.42 -4.98
CA GLU A 16 -8.55 7.61 -6.37
C GLU A 16 -9.02 6.31 -7.00
N ASN A 17 -9.83 6.41 -8.06
CA ASN A 17 -10.26 5.26 -8.87
C ASN A 17 -9.11 4.76 -9.77
N ALA A 18 -7.93 4.53 -9.19
CA ALA A 18 -6.80 3.99 -9.92
C ALA A 18 -7.06 2.52 -10.29
N THR A 19 -6.71 2.16 -11.52
CA THR A 19 -6.81 0.79 -12.03
C THR A 19 -5.49 0.33 -12.61
N TYR A 20 -5.27 -0.98 -12.59
CA TYR A 20 -4.23 -1.63 -13.37
C TYR A 20 -4.62 -1.67 -14.86
N PRO A 21 -3.67 -1.96 -15.77
CA PRO A 21 -3.97 -2.01 -17.20
C PRO A 21 -5.10 -2.99 -17.60
N ASP A 22 -5.32 -4.04 -16.80
CA ASP A 22 -6.42 -5.01 -17.00
C ASP A 22 -7.77 -4.53 -16.47
N GLY A 23 -7.84 -3.33 -15.89
CA GLY A 23 -9.04 -2.75 -15.32
C GLY A 23 -9.27 -3.08 -13.84
N THR A 24 -8.44 -3.91 -13.22
CA THR A 24 -8.58 -4.24 -11.80
C THR A 24 -8.33 -3.01 -10.94
N PRO A 25 -9.24 -2.66 -10.01
CA PRO A 25 -9.02 -1.53 -9.11
C PRO A 25 -7.82 -1.76 -8.18
N VAL A 26 -6.96 -0.75 -8.07
CA VAL A 26 -5.81 -0.81 -7.14
C VAL A 26 -6.26 -1.01 -5.71
N ALA A 27 -7.35 -0.37 -5.29
CA ALA A 27 -7.93 -0.54 -3.95
C ALA A 27 -8.32 -2.00 -3.66
N MET A 28 -8.82 -2.73 -4.67
CA MET A 28 -9.18 -4.14 -4.53
C MET A 28 -7.92 -5.01 -4.31
N VAL A 29 -6.86 -4.75 -5.04
CA VAL A 29 -5.59 -5.47 -4.87
C VAL A 29 -4.99 -5.18 -3.49
N ALA A 30 -5.06 -3.94 -3.02
CA ALA A 30 -4.65 -3.58 -1.67
C ALA A 30 -5.44 -4.35 -0.61
N PHE A 31 -6.75 -4.46 -0.78
CA PHE A 31 -7.62 -5.24 0.10
C PHE A 31 -7.25 -6.73 0.12
N TRP A 32 -7.01 -7.32 -1.05
CA TRP A 32 -6.58 -8.72 -1.14
C TRP A 32 -5.24 -8.97 -0.44
N ASN A 33 -4.32 -8.04 -0.50
CA ASN A 33 -3.06 -8.14 0.25
C ASN A 33 -3.28 -8.02 1.77
N GLU A 34 -4.15 -7.09 2.19
CA GLU A 34 -4.47 -6.88 3.61
C GLU A 34 -5.05 -8.13 4.27
N TYR A 35 -6.03 -8.74 3.62
CA TYR A 35 -6.83 -9.81 4.21
C TYR A 35 -6.53 -11.19 3.64
N GLY A 36 -5.71 -11.25 2.61
CA GLY A 36 -5.45 -12.50 1.89
C GLY A 36 -6.62 -12.91 1.00
N THR A 37 -6.37 -13.92 0.20
CA THR A 37 -7.37 -14.58 -0.63
C THR A 37 -7.22 -16.08 -0.49
N ARG A 38 -8.09 -16.84 -1.16
CA ARG A 38 -7.97 -18.30 -1.20
C ARG A 38 -6.59 -18.78 -1.70
N THR A 39 -5.96 -17.99 -2.58
CA THR A 39 -4.68 -18.34 -3.23
C THR A 39 -3.51 -17.47 -2.84
N SER A 40 -3.74 -16.41 -2.08
CA SER A 40 -2.71 -15.45 -1.68
C SER A 40 -2.69 -15.24 -0.17
N PRO A 41 -1.51 -15.20 0.45
CA PRO A 41 -1.40 -15.03 1.90
C PRO A 41 -1.75 -13.60 2.32
N VAL A 42 -2.02 -13.42 3.61
CA VAL A 42 -2.19 -12.11 4.24
C VAL A 42 -0.85 -11.37 4.26
N ARG A 43 -0.87 -10.14 3.79
CA ARG A 43 0.24 -9.17 3.86
C ARG A 43 -0.31 -7.84 4.36
N ALA A 44 -0.59 -7.79 5.65
CA ALA A 44 -1.33 -6.70 6.31
C ALA A 44 -0.47 -5.46 6.52
N PHE A 45 0.01 -4.84 5.44
CA PHE A 45 0.87 -3.66 5.48
C PHE A 45 0.15 -2.45 6.10
N PHE A 46 -1.12 -2.26 5.80
CA PHE A 46 -1.89 -1.11 6.23
C PHE A 46 -2.27 -1.19 7.71
N ARG A 47 -2.96 -2.26 8.12
CA ARG A 47 -3.38 -2.47 9.51
C ARG A 47 -2.20 -2.50 10.47
N THR A 48 -1.11 -3.13 10.08
CA THR A 48 0.11 -3.20 10.89
C THR A 48 0.68 -1.80 11.13
N THR A 49 0.79 -0.99 10.08
CA THR A 49 1.25 0.40 10.21
C THR A 49 0.34 1.22 11.13
N VAL A 50 -0.98 1.11 10.95
CA VAL A 50 -1.95 1.79 11.82
C VAL A 50 -1.76 1.36 13.28
N SER A 51 -1.69 0.07 13.53
CA SER A 51 -1.50 -0.48 14.87
C SER A 51 -0.22 0.02 15.54
N GLU A 52 0.88 0.10 14.80
CA GLU A 52 2.17 0.53 15.31
C GLU A 52 2.26 2.04 15.51
N GLN A 53 1.61 2.84 14.66
CA GLN A 53 1.81 4.28 14.58
C GLN A 53 0.68 5.13 15.17
N LYS A 54 -0.51 4.58 15.42
CA LYS A 54 -1.67 5.39 15.82
C LYS A 54 -1.43 6.24 17.07
N LYS A 55 -0.71 5.73 18.06
CA LYS A 55 -0.36 6.51 19.28
C LYS A 55 0.57 7.67 18.95
N ASN A 56 1.53 7.44 18.08
CA ASN A 56 2.45 8.48 17.61
C ASN A 56 1.71 9.55 16.81
N TRP A 57 0.76 9.17 15.99
CA TRP A 57 -0.06 10.13 15.23
C TRP A 57 -0.89 11.02 16.16
N VAL A 58 -1.52 10.44 17.19
CA VAL A 58 -2.28 11.22 18.19
C VAL A 58 -1.36 12.22 18.90
N LEU A 59 -0.19 11.79 19.36
CA LEU A 59 0.79 12.67 20.01
C LEU A 59 1.27 13.78 19.06
N SER A 60 1.49 13.44 17.79
CA SER A 60 1.90 14.42 16.77
C SER A 60 0.81 15.46 16.52
N VAL A 61 -0.46 15.05 16.44
CA VAL A 61 -1.59 15.99 16.33
C VAL A 61 -1.60 16.95 17.52
N GLN A 62 -1.48 16.43 18.75
CA GLN A 62 -1.46 17.26 19.95
C GLN A 62 -0.32 18.27 19.93
N ASN A 63 0.88 17.85 19.53
CA ASN A 63 2.04 18.73 19.46
C ASN A 63 1.89 19.79 18.35
N LEU A 64 1.42 19.40 17.18
CA LEU A 64 1.20 20.32 16.07
C LEU A 64 0.10 21.34 16.35
N MET A 65 -0.94 20.96 17.09
CA MET A 65 -2.00 21.88 17.51
C MET A 65 -1.50 22.97 18.46
N LYS A 66 -0.40 22.75 19.18
CA LYS A 66 0.26 23.80 19.99
C LYS A 66 1.00 24.84 19.13
N MET A 67 1.43 24.45 17.93
CA MET A 67 2.25 25.26 17.04
C MET A 67 1.45 25.94 15.91
N HIS A 68 0.29 25.37 15.57
CA HIS A 68 -0.54 25.82 14.46
C HIS A 68 -1.97 26.05 14.92
N ASN A 69 -2.61 27.08 14.39
CA ASN A 69 -4.00 27.42 14.74
C ASN A 69 -5.02 26.84 13.75
N ASP A 70 -4.59 26.38 12.60
CA ASP A 70 -5.46 25.81 11.56
C ASP A 70 -5.51 24.29 11.67
N PRO A 71 -6.66 23.70 12.08
CA PRO A 71 -6.80 22.26 12.16
C PRO A 71 -6.59 21.54 10.82
N LYS A 72 -6.98 22.15 9.70
CA LYS A 72 -6.79 21.54 8.37
C LYS A 72 -5.31 21.49 8.00
N GLN A 73 -4.53 22.49 8.37
CA GLN A 73 -3.08 22.47 8.17
C GLN A 73 -2.44 21.32 8.99
N VAL A 74 -2.85 21.15 10.24
CA VAL A 74 -2.38 20.05 11.09
C VAL A 74 -2.73 18.71 10.48
N MET A 75 -3.96 18.52 10.02
CA MET A 75 -4.39 17.28 9.37
C MET A 75 -3.60 17.03 8.07
N GLY A 76 -3.27 18.06 7.32
CA GLY A 76 -2.41 17.92 6.13
C GLY A 76 -1.01 17.40 6.47
N LEU A 77 -0.39 17.96 7.51
CA LEU A 77 0.93 17.50 7.96
C LEU A 77 0.90 16.04 8.44
N ILE A 78 -0.13 15.68 9.19
CA ILE A 78 -0.31 14.29 9.63
C ILE A 78 -0.57 13.37 8.44
N GLY A 79 -1.35 13.80 7.46
CA GLY A 79 -1.62 13.02 6.25
C GLY A 79 -0.36 12.69 5.46
N VAL A 80 0.55 13.64 5.34
CA VAL A 80 1.88 13.40 4.73
C VAL A 80 2.62 12.31 5.49
N ALA A 81 2.70 12.42 6.82
CA ALA A 81 3.41 11.45 7.65
C ALA A 81 2.78 10.05 7.55
N MET A 82 1.44 9.96 7.64
CA MET A 82 0.70 8.70 7.54
C MET A 82 0.93 8.03 6.18
N SER A 83 0.78 8.77 5.09
CA SER A 83 0.97 8.21 3.75
C SER A 83 2.39 7.73 3.51
N GLU A 84 3.39 8.47 3.97
CA GLU A 84 4.79 8.06 3.84
C GLU A 84 5.11 6.80 4.68
N GLN A 85 4.58 6.69 5.89
CA GLN A 85 4.77 5.50 6.72
C GLN A 85 4.10 4.26 6.12
N ILE A 86 2.92 4.40 5.52
CA ILE A 86 2.27 3.30 4.81
C ILE A 86 3.07 2.90 3.57
N LYS A 87 3.57 3.86 2.80
CA LYS A 87 4.46 3.57 1.66
C LYS A 87 5.74 2.86 2.11
N ASP A 88 6.33 3.28 3.22
CA ASP A 88 7.52 2.63 3.78
C ASP A 88 7.23 1.18 4.17
N SER A 89 6.07 0.90 4.75
CA SER A 89 5.68 -0.48 5.07
C SER A 89 5.54 -1.34 3.82
N ILE A 90 5.04 -0.79 2.72
CA ILE A 90 5.00 -1.49 1.42
C ILE A 90 6.42 -1.78 0.91
N LYS A 91 7.32 -0.79 0.98
CA LYS A 91 8.69 -0.90 0.50
C LYS A 91 9.52 -1.93 1.29
N THR A 92 9.25 -2.04 2.59
CA THR A 92 10.07 -2.86 3.49
C THR A 92 9.49 -4.26 3.73
N LEU A 93 8.24 -4.52 3.36
CA LEU A 93 7.62 -5.82 3.52
C LEU A 93 8.33 -6.86 2.67
N SER A 94 8.81 -7.94 3.30
CA SER A 94 9.56 -9.00 2.65
C SER A 94 8.91 -10.38 2.79
N SER A 95 7.91 -10.52 3.65
CA SER A 95 7.28 -11.80 3.98
C SER A 95 5.78 -11.64 4.16
N PRO A 96 4.96 -12.60 3.76
CA PRO A 96 5.31 -13.80 2.97
C PRO A 96 5.80 -13.45 1.57
N LYS A 97 6.78 -14.20 1.08
CA LYS A 97 7.33 -14.04 -0.26
C LYS A 97 6.31 -14.38 -1.36
N ASN A 98 6.49 -13.78 -2.52
CA ASN A 98 5.76 -14.23 -3.71
C ASN A 98 6.17 -15.65 -4.10
N SER A 99 5.24 -16.38 -4.74
CA SER A 99 5.55 -17.68 -5.33
C SER A 99 6.59 -17.56 -6.45
N ASP A 100 7.27 -18.65 -6.77
CA ASP A 100 8.23 -18.69 -7.88
C ASP A 100 7.59 -18.29 -9.21
N VAL A 101 6.36 -18.71 -9.45
CA VAL A 101 5.57 -18.33 -10.64
C VAL A 101 5.40 -16.81 -10.69
N THR A 102 5.01 -16.20 -9.58
CA THR A 102 4.84 -14.74 -9.51
C THR A 102 6.16 -14.01 -9.74
N LEU A 103 7.26 -14.49 -9.17
CA LEU A 103 8.58 -13.89 -9.36
C LEU A 103 9.03 -13.97 -10.83
N LEU A 104 8.79 -15.09 -11.51
CA LEU A 104 9.06 -15.25 -12.94
C LEU A 104 8.24 -14.26 -13.78
N LEU A 105 6.95 -14.13 -13.46
CA LEU A 105 6.08 -13.19 -14.19
C LEU A 105 6.51 -11.74 -13.97
N LYS A 106 6.84 -11.35 -12.74
CA LYS A 106 7.35 -10.00 -12.46
C LYS A 106 8.63 -9.68 -13.20
N ASN A 107 9.52 -10.65 -13.30
CA ASN A 107 10.78 -10.51 -14.02
C ASN A 107 10.54 -10.35 -15.54
N ARG A 108 9.65 -11.17 -16.10
CA ARG A 108 9.33 -11.17 -17.54
C ARG A 108 8.42 -10.01 -17.95
N PHE A 109 7.53 -9.61 -17.06
CA PHE A 109 6.50 -8.59 -17.32
C PHE A 109 6.49 -7.55 -16.19
N PRO A 110 7.52 -6.71 -16.06
CA PRO A 110 7.65 -5.78 -14.94
C PRO A 110 6.52 -4.73 -14.87
N MET A 111 5.86 -4.47 -15.99
CA MET A 111 4.70 -3.56 -16.05
C MET A 111 3.35 -4.30 -16.04
N GLY A 112 3.34 -5.60 -15.85
CA GLY A 112 2.14 -6.42 -15.98
C GLY A 112 1.83 -6.75 -17.45
N GLY A 113 0.57 -7.12 -17.72
CA GLY A 113 0.12 -7.37 -19.09
C GLY A 113 0.41 -8.77 -19.62
N TYR A 114 0.79 -9.71 -18.77
CA TYR A 114 0.95 -11.10 -19.16
C TYR A 114 -0.43 -11.74 -19.48
N LYS A 115 -0.41 -12.71 -20.38
CA LYS A 115 -1.58 -13.47 -20.80
C LYS A 115 -1.60 -14.85 -20.15
N TYR A 116 -2.70 -15.56 -20.29
CA TYR A 116 -2.86 -16.92 -19.75
C TYR A 116 -1.73 -17.87 -20.20
N GLY A 117 -1.32 -17.82 -21.48
CA GLY A 117 -0.21 -18.63 -21.99
C GLY A 117 1.11 -18.33 -21.29
N ASP A 118 1.37 -17.06 -20.98
CA ASP A 118 2.57 -16.64 -20.23
C ASP A 118 2.55 -17.19 -18.80
N TYR A 119 1.38 -17.15 -18.17
CA TYR A 119 1.17 -17.73 -16.85
C TYR A 119 1.41 -19.24 -16.83
N MET A 120 0.85 -19.98 -17.80
CA MET A 120 1.06 -21.42 -17.94
C MET A 120 2.53 -21.76 -18.19
N LYS A 121 3.23 -20.98 -18.99
CA LYS A 121 4.67 -21.13 -19.20
C LYS A 121 5.47 -20.91 -17.91
N ALA A 122 5.11 -19.88 -17.12
CA ALA A 122 5.76 -19.62 -15.84
C ALA A 122 5.56 -20.78 -14.85
N ILE A 123 4.37 -21.39 -14.80
CA ILE A 123 4.12 -22.61 -14.01
C ILE A 123 5.04 -23.73 -14.45
N GLY A 124 5.09 -24.02 -15.73
CA GLY A 124 5.94 -25.09 -16.27
C GLY A 124 7.43 -24.88 -15.97
N ASP A 125 7.88 -23.62 -16.09
CA ASP A 125 9.26 -23.26 -15.80
C ASP A 125 9.59 -23.40 -14.30
N ALA A 126 8.70 -22.94 -13.44
CA ALA A 126 8.87 -23.08 -11.98
C ALA A 126 8.93 -24.56 -11.56
N GLN A 127 8.10 -25.42 -12.16
CA GLN A 127 8.12 -26.87 -11.91
C GLN A 127 9.44 -27.51 -12.33
N LYS A 128 10.12 -26.94 -13.32
CA LYS A 128 11.45 -27.38 -13.78
C LYS A 128 12.60 -26.80 -12.94
N GLY A 129 12.29 -26.01 -11.91
CA GLY A 129 13.28 -25.36 -11.06
C GLY A 129 13.87 -24.09 -11.64
N ILE A 130 13.28 -23.54 -12.71
CA ILE A 130 13.72 -22.26 -13.26
C ILE A 130 13.21 -21.17 -12.31
N SER A 131 14.13 -20.31 -11.84
CA SER A 131 13.83 -19.19 -10.96
C SER A 131 14.13 -17.86 -11.65
N ALA A 132 13.53 -16.78 -11.16
CA ALA A 132 13.87 -15.44 -11.59
C ALA A 132 15.24 -15.05 -11.01
N GLU A 133 16.17 -14.69 -11.88
CA GLU A 133 17.47 -14.18 -11.45
C GLU A 133 17.41 -12.66 -11.32
N GLY A 134 17.67 -12.17 -10.10
CA GLY A 134 17.60 -10.76 -9.79
C GLY A 134 16.17 -10.21 -9.80
N GLY A 135 16.05 -8.89 -9.87
CA GLY A 135 14.78 -8.21 -9.99
C GLY A 135 14.08 -7.94 -8.67
N ASN A 136 12.81 -7.60 -8.78
CA ASN A 136 12.00 -7.13 -7.67
C ASN A 136 11.40 -8.28 -6.86
N ASN A 137 11.90 -8.48 -5.64
CA ASN A 137 11.43 -9.50 -4.71
C ASN A 137 10.38 -8.99 -3.71
N ASN A 138 10.04 -7.70 -3.75
CA ASN A 138 9.04 -7.16 -2.82
C ASN A 138 7.65 -7.72 -3.13
N PRO A 139 6.99 -8.41 -2.17
CA PRO A 139 5.69 -9.05 -2.41
C PRO A 139 4.57 -8.07 -2.79
N LEU A 140 4.68 -6.81 -2.39
CA LEU A 140 3.65 -5.79 -2.59
C LEU A 140 3.94 -4.86 -3.78
N ILE A 141 5.13 -4.96 -4.38
CA ILE A 141 5.50 -4.10 -5.51
C ILE A 141 5.68 -4.94 -6.75
N TRP A 142 4.84 -4.69 -7.75
CA TRP A 142 5.04 -5.18 -9.11
C TRP A 142 5.53 -4.03 -10.00
N SER A 143 4.61 -3.20 -10.50
CA SER A 143 4.95 -1.99 -11.26
C SER A 143 5.16 -0.75 -10.39
N GLY A 144 4.87 -0.85 -9.09
CA GLY A 144 4.87 0.27 -8.16
C GLY A 144 3.57 1.08 -8.15
N LYS A 145 2.54 0.66 -8.88
CA LYS A 145 1.28 1.42 -8.99
C LYS A 145 0.55 1.50 -7.66
N MET A 146 0.48 0.39 -6.89
CA MET A 146 -0.16 0.42 -5.57
C MET A 146 0.57 1.37 -4.63
N LEU A 147 1.91 1.32 -4.61
CA LEU A 147 2.73 2.23 -3.82
C LEU A 147 2.45 3.70 -4.16
N ARG A 148 2.43 4.04 -5.46
CA ARG A 148 2.16 5.40 -5.93
C ARG A 148 0.72 5.85 -5.71
N SER A 149 -0.22 4.90 -5.53
CA SER A 149 -1.63 5.18 -5.33
C SER A 149 -1.98 5.49 -3.88
N ILE A 150 -1.07 5.30 -2.94
CA ILE A 150 -1.27 5.70 -1.54
C ILE A 150 -1.21 7.23 -1.45
N SER A 151 -2.28 7.82 -0.97
CA SER A 151 -2.42 9.27 -0.82
C SER A 151 -3.25 9.60 0.41
N PHE A 152 -3.43 10.88 0.67
CA PHE A 152 -4.30 11.36 1.74
C PHE A 152 -5.17 12.51 1.25
N GLU A 153 -6.26 12.75 1.95
CA GLU A 153 -7.07 13.94 1.75
C GLU A 153 -7.52 14.51 3.10
N VAL A 154 -7.60 15.83 3.15
CA VAL A 154 -8.09 16.57 4.31
C VAL A 154 -9.53 16.99 4.04
N GLY A 155 -10.42 16.78 5.02
CA GLY A 155 -11.82 17.14 4.92
C GLY A 155 -12.32 17.84 6.15
N GLU A 156 -13.62 18.18 6.14
CA GLU A 156 -14.29 18.67 7.33
C GLU A 156 -14.37 17.56 8.38
N GLY A 157 -14.27 17.92 9.65
CA GLY A 157 -14.52 17.00 10.76
C GLY A 157 -16.01 16.64 10.85
N GLU A 158 -16.29 15.47 11.38
CA GLU A 158 -17.65 15.02 11.68
C GLU A 158 -18.11 15.50 13.08
#